data_4a0e9b5c8f14d921b606eccad601147a
#
_entry.id   4a0e9b5c8f14d921b606eccad601147a
#
_cell.length_a   1.000
_cell.length_b   1.000
_cell.length_c   1.000
_cell.angle_alpha   90.00
_cell.angle_beta   90.00
_cell.angle_gamma   90.00
#
_symmetry.space_group_name_H-M   'P 1'
#
loop_
_entity.id
_entity.type
_entity.pdbx_description
1 polymer ?
#
loop_
_entity_poly.entity_id
_entity_poly.type
_entity_poly.pdbx_seq_one_letter_code
_entity_poly.pdbx_strand_id
1 'polypeptide(L)'
;MKYVLITGSSGLVGSESSIFFHNKNFKVLGIDNDSRSYFFGSSASTKKTAYKLRSNLKNYQHFNIDIRNKKNLEKIFKKYRNKIKCIIK
;
A
#
# COMPACT_ATOMS: atom_id res chain seq x y z
N MET A 1 3.69 16.88 -6.04
CA MET A 1 4.17 15.50 -5.88
C MET A 1 3.15 14.52 -6.47
N LYS A 2 3.61 13.57 -7.24
CA LYS A 2 2.75 12.55 -7.82
C LYS A 2 2.47 11.45 -6.81
N TYR A 3 1.27 10.88 -6.87
CA TYR A 3 0.85 9.82 -5.95
C TYR A 3 0.70 8.51 -6.73
N VAL A 4 1.07 7.40 -6.10
CA VAL A 4 0.83 6.05 -6.61
C VAL A 4 0.05 5.26 -5.56
N LEU A 5 -0.97 4.53 -5.99
CA LEU A 5 -1.75 3.65 -5.13
C LEU A 5 -1.31 2.21 -5.38
N ILE A 6 -0.90 1.52 -4.33
CA ILE A 6 -0.42 0.14 -4.43
C ILE A 6 -1.25 -0.75 -3.52
N THR A 7 -1.97 -1.71 -4.11
CA THR A 7 -2.70 -2.71 -3.34
C THR A 7 -1.77 -3.89 -3.03
N GLY A 8 -1.93 -4.50 -1.86
CA GLY A 8 -1.01 -5.53 -1.41
C GLY A 8 0.39 -4.99 -1.14
N SER A 9 0.49 -3.76 -0.64
CA SER A 9 1.74 -3.03 -0.51
C SER A 9 2.77 -3.72 0.39
N SER A 10 2.32 -4.51 1.36
CA SER A 10 3.22 -5.22 2.27
C SER A 10 3.61 -6.61 1.78
N GLY A 11 3.05 -7.06 0.66
CA GLY A 11 3.44 -8.32 0.04
C GLY A 11 4.78 -8.20 -0.68
N LEU A 12 5.26 -9.29 -1.27
CA LEU A 12 6.56 -9.31 -1.91
C LEU A 12 6.65 -8.30 -3.06
N VAL A 13 5.74 -8.39 -4.03
CA VAL A 13 5.75 -7.49 -5.19
C VAL A 13 5.35 -6.07 -4.78
N GLY A 14 4.35 -5.96 -3.91
CA GLY A 14 3.86 -4.65 -3.46
C GLY A 14 4.90 -3.84 -2.70
N SER A 15 5.68 -4.49 -1.84
CA SER A 15 6.74 -3.81 -1.08
C SER A 15 7.87 -3.34 -2.00
N GLU A 16 8.26 -4.17 -2.97
CA GLU A 16 9.25 -3.78 -3.97
C GLU A 16 8.78 -2.59 -4.80
N SER A 17 7.52 -2.62 -5.22
CA SER A 17 6.92 -1.52 -5.97
C SER A 17 6.86 -0.24 -5.16
N SER A 18 6.54 -0.36 -3.86
CA SER A 18 6.49 0.79 -2.95
C SER A 18 7.84 1.48 -2.86
N ILE A 19 8.90 0.71 -2.70
CA ILE A 19 10.27 1.24 -2.65
C ILE A 19 10.64 1.90 -3.98
N PHE A 20 10.32 1.22 -5.09
CA PHE A 20 10.62 1.72 -6.43
C PHE A 20 9.99 3.11 -6.65
N PHE A 21 8.70 3.22 -6.42
CA PHE A 21 8.00 4.49 -6.64
C PHE A 21 8.40 5.57 -5.65
N HIS A 22 8.68 5.18 -4.41
CA HIS A 22 9.18 6.14 -3.42
C HIS A 22 10.50 6.76 -3.90
N ASN A 23 11.38 5.93 -4.45
CA ASN A 23 12.67 6.40 -4.96
C ASN A 23 12.54 7.23 -6.23
N LYS A 24 11.39 7.19 -6.89
CA LYS A 24 11.05 8.07 -8.02
C LYS A 24 10.31 9.33 -7.58
N ASN A 25 10.33 9.64 -6.30
CA ASN A 25 9.71 10.83 -5.71
C ASN A 25 8.18 10.81 -5.75
N PHE A 26 7.58 9.62 -5.70
CA PHE A 26 6.14 9.49 -5.56
C PHE A 26 5.75 9.43 -4.09
N LYS A 27 4.58 9.98 -3.77
CA LYS A 27 3.91 9.66 -2.51
C LYS A 27 3.22 8.30 -2.69
N VAL A 28 3.58 7.33 -1.87
CA VAL A 28 3.04 5.97 -1.98
C VAL A 28 1.87 5.79 -1.02
N LEU A 29 0.71 5.45 -1.57
CA LEU A 29 -0.47 5.09 -0.79
C LEU A 29 -0.60 3.58 -0.83
N GLY A 30 -0.19 2.92 0.25
CA GLY A 30 -0.18 1.46 0.33
C GLY A 30 -1.44 0.92 0.99
N ILE A 31 -2.07 -0.05 0.36
CA ILE A 31 -3.28 -0.70 0.87
C ILE A 31 -2.98 -2.16 1.11
N ASP A 32 -3.10 -2.60 2.37
CA ASP A 32 -2.88 -3.99 2.73
C ASP A 32 -3.52 -4.25 4.09
N ASN A 33 -4.23 -5.35 4.22
CA ASN A 33 -4.87 -5.74 5.47
C ASN A 33 -4.28 -7.03 6.05
N ASP A 34 -3.12 -7.45 5.57
CA ASP A 34 -2.43 -8.66 6.02
C ASP A 34 -3.29 -9.93 5.80
N SER A 35 -4.06 -9.97 4.72
CA SER A 35 -4.93 -11.11 4.42
C SER A 35 -4.19 -12.44 4.22
N ARG A 36 -2.90 -12.39 3.85
CA ARG A 36 -2.08 -13.60 3.72
C ARG A 36 -1.97 -14.36 5.04
N SER A 37 -1.83 -13.63 6.14
CA SER A 37 -1.76 -14.22 7.47
C SER A 37 -3.05 -14.98 7.81
N TYR A 38 -4.18 -14.47 7.36
CA TYR A 38 -5.48 -15.12 7.58
C TYR A 38 -5.58 -16.48 6.88
N PHE A 39 -5.08 -16.57 5.63
CA PHE A 39 -5.22 -17.80 4.84
C PHE A 39 -4.07 -18.78 5.01
N PHE A 40 -2.87 -18.29 5.29
CA PHE A 40 -1.65 -19.12 5.24
C PHE A 40 -0.93 -19.20 6.58
N GLY A 41 -1.47 -18.59 7.64
CA GLY A 41 -0.87 -18.62 8.97
C GLY A 41 0.07 -17.46 9.23
N SER A 42 0.57 -17.39 10.47
CA SER A 42 1.39 -16.26 10.93
C SER A 42 2.71 -16.11 10.18
N SER A 43 3.26 -17.20 9.65
CA SER A 43 4.51 -17.15 8.88
C SER A 43 4.37 -16.37 7.57
N ALA A 44 3.14 -16.22 7.08
CA ALA A 44 2.86 -15.46 5.86
C ALA A 44 2.46 -14.00 6.14
N SER A 45 2.55 -13.55 7.39
CA SER A 45 2.16 -12.19 7.78
C SER A 45 3.04 -11.14 7.09
N THR A 46 2.40 -10.06 6.64
CA THR A 46 3.07 -8.91 6.03
C THR A 46 3.23 -7.73 6.99
N LYS A 47 2.90 -7.92 8.28
CA LYS A 47 2.97 -6.84 9.27
C LYS A 47 4.36 -6.27 9.45
N LYS A 48 5.39 -7.13 9.46
CA LYS A 48 6.79 -6.68 9.56
C LYS A 48 7.18 -5.82 8.36
N THR A 49 6.78 -6.23 7.17
CA THR A 49 7.05 -5.46 5.95
C THR A 49 6.36 -4.12 5.99
N ALA A 50 5.09 -4.08 6.41
CA ALA A 50 4.35 -2.83 6.56
C ALA A 50 5.05 -1.88 7.54
N TYR A 51 5.51 -2.40 8.66
CA TYR A 51 6.24 -1.61 9.64
C TYR A 51 7.52 -1.02 9.04
N LYS A 52 8.29 -1.83 8.31
CA LYS A 52 9.51 -1.38 7.66
C LYS A 52 9.24 -0.27 6.64
N LEU A 53 8.19 -0.42 5.84
CA LEU A 53 7.83 0.59 4.85
C LEU A 53 7.48 1.90 5.53
N ARG A 54 6.65 1.86 6.56
CA ARG A 54 6.24 3.08 7.29
C ARG A 54 7.41 3.74 8.00
N SER A 55 8.34 2.95 8.51
CA SER A 55 9.50 3.48 9.26
C SER A 55 10.57 4.06 8.35
N ASN A 56 10.78 3.48 7.17
CA ASN A 56 11.90 3.81 6.29
C ASN A 56 11.53 4.76 5.16
N LEU A 57 10.26 4.81 4.75
CA LEU A 57 9.83 5.62 3.63
C LEU A 57 9.02 6.82 4.11
N LYS A 58 9.59 8.01 4.00
CA LYS A 58 8.96 9.26 4.46
C LYS A 58 7.63 9.53 3.76
N ASN A 59 7.55 9.23 2.48
CA ASN A 59 6.38 9.51 1.65
C ASN A 59 5.54 8.26 1.43
N TYR A 60 5.45 7.41 2.43
CA TYR A 60 4.61 6.23 2.42
C TYR A 60 3.50 6.38 3.45
N GLN A 61 2.25 6.17 3.02
CA GLN A 61 1.10 6.14 3.90
C GLN A 61 0.41 4.79 3.78
N HIS A 62 0.22 4.11 4.90
CA HIS A 62 -0.38 2.79 4.93
C HIS A 62 -1.85 2.86 5.31
N PHE A 63 -2.68 2.14 4.55
CA PHE A 63 -4.10 1.99 4.86
C PHE A 63 -4.38 0.51 5.11
N ASN A 64 -4.79 0.19 6.33
CA ASN A 64 -5.16 -1.18 6.69
C ASN A 64 -6.61 -1.43 6.27
N ILE A 65 -6.80 -1.67 4.97
CA ILE A 65 -8.11 -1.81 4.35
C ILE A 65 -8.12 -3.06 3.49
N ASP A 66 -9.21 -3.82 3.58
CA ASP A 66 -9.48 -4.92 2.67
C ASP A 66 -9.89 -4.36 1.31
N ILE A 67 -9.21 -4.76 0.24
CA ILE A 67 -9.50 -4.28 -1.11
C ILE A 67 -10.92 -4.62 -1.58
N ARG A 68 -11.59 -5.58 -0.91
CA ARG A 68 -12.98 -5.92 -1.18
C ARG A 68 -13.95 -4.88 -0.61
N ASN A 69 -13.48 -4.02 0.28
CA ASN A 69 -14.30 -2.96 0.87
C ASN A 69 -14.34 -1.75 -0.05
N LYS A 70 -15.29 -1.77 -0.98
CA LYS A 70 -15.40 -0.72 -2.01
C LYS A 70 -15.61 0.68 -1.45
N LYS A 71 -16.38 0.79 -0.37
CA LYS A 71 -16.66 2.10 0.24
C LYS A 71 -15.39 2.78 0.76
N ASN A 72 -14.53 2.01 1.42
CA ASN A 72 -13.28 2.56 1.95
C ASN A 72 -12.31 2.92 0.82
N LEU A 73 -12.24 2.08 -0.23
CA LEU A 73 -11.44 2.40 -1.40
C LEU A 73 -11.93 3.67 -2.10
N GLU A 74 -13.23 3.83 -2.25
CA GLU A 74 -13.81 5.02 -2.86
C GLU A 74 -13.46 6.29 -2.11
N LYS A 75 -13.42 6.23 -0.78
CA LYS A 75 -13.02 7.37 0.03
C LYS A 75 -11.59 7.80 -0.27
N ILE A 76 -10.68 6.84 -0.42
CA ILE A 76 -9.29 7.11 -0.75
C ILE A 76 -9.19 7.71 -2.15
N PHE A 77 -9.89 7.12 -3.14
CA PHE A 77 -9.90 7.65 -4.50
C PHE A 77 -10.43 9.08 -4.56
N LYS A 78 -11.52 9.36 -3.84
CA LYS A 78 -12.08 10.72 -3.82
C LYS A 78 -11.12 11.72 -3.21
N LYS A 79 -10.44 11.33 -2.13
CA LYS A 79 -9.51 12.22 -1.43
C LYS A 79 -8.30 12.59 -2.29
N TYR A 80 -7.79 11.64 -3.07
CA TYR A 80 -6.54 11.80 -3.80
C TYR A 80 -6.68 11.75 -5.32
N ARG A 81 -7.91 11.74 -5.85
CA ARG A 81 -8.15 11.41 -7.27
C ARG A 81 -7.38 12.27 -8.27
N ASN A 82 -7.16 13.53 -7.97
CA ASN A 82 -6.42 14.42 -8.87
C ASN A 82 -4.91 14.27 -8.74
N LYS A 83 -4.44 13.54 -7.75
CA LYS A 83 -3.02 13.37 -7.43
C LYS A 83 -2.50 11.99 -7.82
N ILE A 84 -3.37 10.98 -7.86
CA ILE A 84 -2.97 9.62 -8.18
C ILE A 84 -2.69 9.53 -9.68
N LYS A 85 -1.45 9.17 -10.02
CA LYS A 85 -1.01 9.04 -11.41
C LYS A 85 -0.87 7.59 -11.85
N CYS A 86 -0.81 6.64 -10.91
CA CYS A 86 -0.60 5.23 -11.22
C CYS A 86 -1.26 4.37 -10.14
N ILE A 87 -1.79 3.22 -10.55
CA ILE A 87 -2.36 2.23 -9.64
C ILE A 87 -1.71 0.89 -9.94
N ILE A 88 -1.11 0.29 -8.91
CA ILE A 88 -0.46 -1.02 -9.01
C ILE A 88 -1.30 -2.02 -8.22
N LYS A 89 -1.70 -3.09 -8.86
CA LYS A 89 -2.51 -4.14 -8.23
C LYS A 89 -1.71 -5.40 -7.95
#